data_c23031b65c8dfe7dea2fe204f4adc2e6
#
_entry.id   c23031b65c8dfe7dea2fe204f4adc2e6
#
_cell.length_a   1.000
_cell.length_b   1.000
_cell.length_c   1.000
_cell.angle_alpha   90.00
_cell.angle_beta   90.00
_cell.angle_gamma   90.00
#
_symmetry.space_group_name_H-M   'P 1'
#
loop_
_entity.id
_entity.type
_entity.pdbx_description
1 polymer ?
#
loop_
_entity_poly.entity_id
_entity_poly.type
_entity_poly.pdbx_seq_one_letter_code
_entity_poly.pdbx_strand_id
1 'polypeptide(L)'
;MNSFRIFGSLLALVVLFGLIAGCSQSKQASGTSSVVRTDQTEGDGATDDQQTASSSETMNPSENSKEAAKESVKDQQDEVVPQQAKSSEDKEGSGPVLSPSASEQPEERGLSIDELRKKLSAATNPDAVVKATDAIGRLRGQGRSALPDLLKLTADADPRVRWHAARSVGLIGEDAVSSIPALLTLLQDADPVVATQAAAAIGHIREDDDLKSLSDADKELYADAVTQLVGTLVHNDARVRRACLRSLRSLDPSPEQLMPVVDTVFASQDPAVILPVLQSIADMGSEAVPFLVERLKLPQGRFWASVAITEIGPGAAGATQALIEALPESALDEQLHEVFALAAIGEGAQSAGEALVKLYSDGDSSLHGPILYAIGKMKYRDAESVLTQTVAEESPLSATAAWALAKINPDDSALVGDAVKRMRAQCQSESVFERAAAASALSDLSASMDTTQRQSLGIFLENMLVDTSGPVQEAAAAAIVRLGGDSVPAILSLLKDTQTQFFALGIASAIGEPASEAVADIVGLLDSK
;
A
#
# COMPACT_ATOMS: atom_id res chain seq x y z
N MET A 1 -8.15 -9.83 8.27
CA MET A 1 -8.96 -8.60 8.11
C MET A 1 -8.12 -7.37 7.74
N ASN A 2 -6.83 -7.28 8.09
CA ASN A 2 -5.99 -6.12 7.75
C ASN A 2 -5.53 -6.10 6.28
N SER A 3 -5.34 -7.24 5.63
CA SER A 3 -4.94 -7.30 4.21
C SER A 3 -5.97 -6.68 3.25
N PHE A 4 -7.26 -6.79 3.57
CA PHE A 4 -8.34 -6.15 2.78
C PHE A 4 -8.40 -4.62 2.97
N ARG A 5 -7.95 -4.09 4.13
CA ARG A 5 -7.84 -2.63 4.34
C ARG A 5 -6.73 -2.01 3.50
N ILE A 6 -5.56 -2.67 3.43
CA ILE A 6 -4.41 -2.20 2.65
C ILE A 6 -4.74 -2.15 1.15
N PHE A 7 -5.43 -3.16 0.62
CA PHE A 7 -5.86 -3.17 -0.78
C PHE A 7 -6.97 -2.14 -1.06
N GLY A 8 -7.89 -1.90 -0.12
CA GLY A 8 -8.94 -0.90 -0.28
C GLY A 8 -8.38 0.54 -0.38
N SER A 9 -7.36 0.88 0.41
CA SER A 9 -6.75 2.21 0.37
C SER A 9 -5.84 2.40 -0.84
N LEU A 10 -5.07 1.38 -1.25
CA LEU A 10 -4.29 1.42 -2.49
C LEU A 10 -5.21 1.48 -3.73
N LEU A 11 -6.35 0.76 -3.71
CA LEU A 11 -7.35 0.82 -4.77
C LEU A 11 -8.03 2.19 -4.81
N ALA A 12 -8.31 2.81 -3.66
CA ALA A 12 -8.79 4.19 -3.60
C ALA A 12 -7.78 5.16 -4.23
N LEU A 13 -6.47 5.00 -3.95
CA LEU A 13 -5.42 5.79 -4.57
C LEU A 13 -5.31 5.53 -6.09
N VAL A 14 -5.41 4.28 -6.54
CA VAL A 14 -5.38 3.90 -7.96
C VAL A 14 -6.64 4.38 -8.68
N VAL A 15 -7.82 4.25 -8.08
CA VAL A 15 -9.09 4.79 -8.59
C VAL A 15 -9.05 6.32 -8.63
N LEU A 16 -8.40 6.94 -7.65
CA LEU A 16 -8.16 8.37 -7.57
C LEU A 16 -7.24 8.88 -8.71
N PHE A 17 -6.11 8.20 -8.96
CA PHE A 17 -5.23 8.54 -10.10
C PHE A 17 -5.94 8.44 -11.45
N GLY A 18 -6.92 7.58 -11.58
CA GLY A 18 -7.65 7.36 -12.83
C GLY A 18 -8.68 8.42 -13.18
N LEU A 19 -9.29 9.05 -12.19
CA LEU A 19 -10.15 10.23 -12.42
C LEU A 19 -9.35 11.39 -13.03
N ILE A 20 -8.02 11.43 -12.80
CA ILE A 20 -7.12 12.45 -13.32
C ILE A 20 -6.68 12.16 -14.77
N ALA A 21 -6.36 10.89 -15.08
CA ALA A 21 -5.87 10.50 -16.40
C ALA A 21 -6.96 10.65 -17.49
N GLY A 22 -8.23 10.44 -17.16
CA GLY A 22 -9.36 10.63 -18.06
C GLY A 22 -9.53 12.07 -18.53
N CYS A 23 -9.25 13.05 -17.66
CA CYS A 23 -9.34 14.47 -18.03
C CYS A 23 -8.17 14.96 -18.91
N SER A 24 -6.98 14.35 -18.83
CA SER A 24 -5.81 14.78 -19.63
C SER A 24 -5.80 14.23 -21.05
N GLN A 25 -6.40 13.09 -21.31
CA GLN A 25 -6.44 12.50 -22.68
C GLN A 25 -7.45 13.15 -23.61
N SER A 26 -8.48 13.83 -23.11
CA SER A 26 -9.44 14.54 -23.97
C SER A 26 -8.89 15.80 -24.65
N LYS A 27 -7.75 16.34 -24.20
CA LYS A 27 -7.09 17.51 -24.84
C LYS A 27 -6.13 17.16 -25.99
N GLN A 28 -5.78 15.90 -26.23
CA GLN A 28 -4.88 15.51 -27.34
C GLN A 28 -5.60 15.11 -28.65
N ALA A 29 -6.92 14.94 -28.62
CA ALA A 29 -7.68 14.48 -29.80
C ALA A 29 -8.33 15.58 -30.64
N SER A 30 -8.17 16.88 -30.33
CA SER A 30 -8.82 17.99 -31.08
C SER A 30 -7.84 19.00 -31.68
N GLY A 31 -6.69 18.56 -32.13
CA GLY A 31 -5.69 19.42 -32.78
C GLY A 31 -5.30 18.94 -34.18
N THR A 32 -6.25 18.89 -35.12
CA THR A 32 -5.89 18.81 -36.54
C THR A 32 -6.66 19.85 -37.37
N SER A 33 -5.87 20.72 -37.97
CA SER A 33 -6.06 21.32 -39.27
C SER A 33 -7.04 22.47 -39.44
N SER A 34 -6.48 23.66 -39.61
CA SER A 34 -6.86 24.48 -40.77
C SER A 34 -5.70 25.40 -41.16
N VAL A 35 -5.12 25.10 -42.31
CA VAL A 35 -4.22 25.96 -43.08
C VAL A 35 -5.07 27.06 -43.70
N VAL A 36 -4.78 28.32 -43.41
CA VAL A 36 -5.18 29.45 -44.26
C VAL A 36 -3.91 30.19 -44.72
N ARG A 37 -3.68 30.14 -46.04
CA ARG A 37 -2.73 30.99 -46.77
C ARG A 37 -3.26 32.41 -46.79
N THR A 38 -2.39 33.38 -46.53
CA THR A 38 -2.45 34.69 -47.18
C THR A 38 -1.04 35.16 -47.46
N ASP A 39 -0.91 35.63 -48.73
CA ASP A 39 0.23 36.12 -49.47
C ASP A 39 0.68 37.53 -49.06
N GLN A 40 1.95 37.84 -49.52
CA GLN A 40 2.53 39.17 -49.89
C GLN A 40 3.04 40.03 -48.72
N THR A 41 4.17 40.68 -48.76
CA THR A 41 5.15 41.13 -49.81
C THR A 41 6.39 41.69 -49.11
N GLU A 42 7.54 41.53 -49.81
CA GLU A 42 8.69 42.41 -50.01
C GLU A 42 9.48 43.07 -48.87
N GLY A 43 10.80 42.89 -48.95
CA GLY A 43 11.76 43.92 -48.63
C GLY A 43 13.15 43.49 -48.18
N ASP A 44 14.03 43.27 -49.13
CA ASP A 44 15.46 43.56 -49.23
C ASP A 44 16.45 43.53 -48.08
N GLY A 45 17.60 42.88 -48.38
CA GLY A 45 18.91 43.30 -47.88
C GLY A 45 19.91 42.21 -47.53
N ALA A 46 20.57 41.58 -48.54
CA ALA A 46 22.01 41.36 -48.74
C ALA A 46 22.89 41.24 -47.48
N THR A 47 23.82 40.35 -47.32
CA THR A 47 24.92 39.81 -48.12
C THR A 47 25.63 38.68 -47.39
N ASP A 48 26.07 37.68 -48.16
CA ASP A 48 27.40 37.02 -48.23
C ASP A 48 27.99 36.40 -46.95
N ASP A 49 28.59 35.25 -46.93
CA ASP A 49 29.36 34.47 -47.91
C ASP A 49 29.64 33.04 -47.36
N GLN A 50 29.61 32.08 -48.27
CA GLN A 50 30.54 30.98 -48.54
C GLN A 50 30.65 29.78 -47.58
N GLN A 51 30.18 28.66 -48.11
CA GLN A 51 30.97 27.51 -48.65
C GLN A 51 31.50 26.57 -47.57
N THR A 52 31.38 25.26 -47.65
CA THR A 52 31.45 24.22 -48.69
C THR A 52 30.86 22.93 -48.16
N ALA A 53 29.99 22.23 -48.84
CA ALA A 53 30.19 21.00 -49.63
C ALA A 53 30.77 19.82 -48.84
N SER A 54 30.31 18.61 -48.88
CA SER A 54 29.68 17.74 -49.85
C SER A 54 29.38 16.39 -49.24
N SER A 55 28.41 15.79 -49.65
CA SER A 55 28.00 14.61 -50.43
C SER A 55 27.63 13.39 -49.59
N SER A 56 26.35 13.00 -49.66
CA SER A 56 25.77 11.86 -50.38
C SER A 56 26.39 10.51 -50.07
N GLU A 57 25.57 9.54 -49.62
CA GLU A 57 24.92 8.57 -50.48
C GLU A 57 23.95 7.68 -49.73
N THR A 58 22.87 7.45 -50.40
CA THR A 58 21.78 6.48 -50.16
C THR A 58 22.25 5.06 -50.42
N MET A 59 21.68 4.07 -49.68
CA MET A 59 21.12 2.86 -50.29
C MET A 59 20.43 1.93 -49.24
N ASN A 60 19.22 1.62 -49.51
CA ASN A 60 18.47 0.39 -49.20
C ASN A 60 18.33 -0.37 -50.53
N PRO A 61 17.85 -1.62 -50.66
CA PRO A 61 17.53 -2.73 -49.76
C PRO A 61 18.05 -4.12 -50.27
N SER A 62 17.81 -5.22 -49.61
CA SER A 62 17.18 -6.45 -50.11
C SER A 62 17.48 -7.68 -49.25
N GLU A 63 16.46 -8.33 -48.82
CA GLU A 63 16.00 -9.72 -48.94
C GLU A 63 17.02 -10.86 -49.14
N ASN A 64 16.65 -11.92 -48.41
CA ASN A 64 16.86 -13.38 -48.68
C ASN A 64 18.08 -14.07 -48.09
N SER A 65 17.90 -15.02 -47.17
CA SER A 65 17.77 -16.45 -47.59
C SER A 65 17.57 -17.37 -46.38
N LYS A 66 16.68 -18.29 -46.57
CA LYS A 66 16.46 -19.51 -45.79
C LYS A 66 17.67 -20.45 -45.94
N GLU A 67 17.84 -21.30 -44.93
CA GLU A 67 17.94 -22.76 -44.95
C GLU A 67 18.95 -23.36 -43.99
N ALA A 68 18.39 -24.24 -43.15
CA ALA A 68 18.83 -25.56 -42.76
C ALA A 68 20.08 -25.80 -41.91
N ALA A 69 19.84 -26.34 -40.74
CA ALA A 69 20.42 -27.62 -40.33
C ALA A 69 19.65 -28.22 -39.15
N LYS A 70 19.04 -29.37 -39.40
CA LYS A 70 18.57 -30.34 -38.41
C LYS A 70 19.77 -31.09 -37.87
N GLU A 71 19.89 -31.24 -36.54
CA GLU A 71 20.39 -32.50 -36.00
C GLU A 71 19.84 -32.75 -34.59
N SER A 72 19.47 -33.98 -34.39
CA SER A 72 18.79 -34.65 -33.32
C SER A 72 19.64 -34.84 -32.08
N VAL A 73 19.10 -34.72 -30.87
CA VAL A 73 19.45 -35.56 -29.72
C VAL A 73 18.22 -35.87 -28.88
N LYS A 74 18.16 -37.16 -28.53
CA LYS A 74 17.12 -37.96 -27.90
C LYS A 74 16.66 -37.51 -26.52
N ASP A 75 15.37 -37.87 -26.29
CA ASP A 75 14.69 -38.24 -25.05
C ASP A 75 15.53 -38.47 -23.79
N GLN A 76 15.20 -37.77 -22.75
CA GLN A 76 15.04 -38.29 -21.40
C GLN A 76 13.87 -37.56 -20.72
N GLN A 77 12.77 -38.32 -20.59
CA GLN A 77 11.66 -38.00 -19.74
C GLN A 77 12.07 -38.25 -18.29
N ASP A 78 12.12 -37.22 -17.46
CA ASP A 78 12.04 -37.35 -16.02
C ASP A 78 10.72 -36.74 -15.55
N GLU A 79 9.90 -37.63 -15.05
CA GLU A 79 8.59 -37.46 -14.45
C GLU A 79 8.72 -36.59 -13.18
N VAL A 80 8.30 -35.31 -13.21
CA VAL A 80 8.17 -34.47 -12.02
C VAL A 80 6.73 -34.58 -11.54
N VAL A 81 6.53 -35.37 -10.51
CA VAL A 81 5.30 -35.42 -9.71
C VAL A 81 5.12 -34.10 -8.95
N PRO A 82 3.97 -33.42 -9.03
CA PRO A 82 3.73 -32.23 -8.21
C PRO A 82 3.45 -32.66 -6.76
N GLN A 83 4.36 -32.30 -5.86
CA GLN A 83 4.06 -32.37 -4.42
C GLN A 83 3.02 -31.31 -4.06
N GLN A 84 1.89 -31.79 -3.58
CA GLN A 84 0.84 -30.99 -2.96
C GLN A 84 1.41 -30.19 -1.79
N ALA A 85 1.38 -28.86 -1.89
CA ALA A 85 1.58 -27.97 -0.77
C ALA A 85 0.38 -28.10 0.19
N LYS A 86 0.60 -28.67 1.35
CA LYS A 86 -0.34 -28.59 2.46
C LYS A 86 -0.39 -27.14 2.92
N SER A 87 -1.57 -26.54 2.84
CA SER A 87 -1.90 -25.27 3.47
C SER A 87 -1.72 -25.39 4.99
N SER A 88 -0.69 -24.74 5.51
CA SER A 88 -0.61 -24.43 6.94
C SER A 88 -1.40 -23.15 7.16
N GLU A 89 -2.41 -23.23 8.02
CA GLU A 89 -3.14 -22.09 8.57
C GLU A 89 -2.14 -21.13 9.24
N ASP A 90 -1.90 -19.98 8.62
CA ASP A 90 -1.18 -18.89 9.23
C ASP A 90 -2.08 -18.22 10.25
N LYS A 91 -1.81 -18.48 11.54
CA LYS A 91 -2.28 -17.65 12.62
C LYS A 91 -1.58 -16.30 12.49
N GLU A 92 -2.32 -15.26 12.12
CA GLU A 92 -1.89 -13.87 12.23
C GLU A 92 -1.59 -13.55 13.70
N GLY A 93 -0.40 -13.11 13.93
CA GLY A 93 0.07 -12.55 15.18
C GLY A 93 1.58 -12.49 15.19
N SER A 94 2.11 -11.22 15.19
CA SER A 94 3.42 -11.07 15.75
C SER A 94 4.61 -10.79 14.86
N GLY A 95 5.43 -10.04 15.35
CA GLY A 95 6.82 -9.66 15.29
C GLY A 95 7.76 -10.24 14.20
N PRO A 96 8.96 -9.73 14.09
CA PRO A 96 9.93 -10.16 13.07
C PRO A 96 10.24 -11.66 13.20
N VAL A 97 9.84 -12.45 12.21
CA VAL A 97 10.08 -13.91 12.20
C VAL A 97 11.57 -14.19 12.02
N LEU A 98 12.25 -14.54 13.12
CA LEU A 98 13.55 -15.20 13.06
C LEU A 98 13.32 -16.65 12.66
N SER A 99 13.33 -16.92 11.33
CA SER A 99 13.15 -18.28 10.80
C SER A 99 14.16 -19.24 11.40
N PRO A 100 13.76 -20.47 11.79
CA PRO A 100 14.70 -21.45 12.31
C PRO A 100 15.75 -21.81 11.24
N SER A 101 17.00 -21.86 11.66
CA SER A 101 18.10 -22.34 10.80
C SER A 101 17.85 -23.80 10.43
N ALA A 102 17.96 -24.11 9.12
CA ALA A 102 17.71 -25.46 8.58
C ALA A 102 18.67 -26.57 9.03
N SER A 103 19.58 -26.29 9.97
CA SER A 103 20.54 -27.29 10.50
C SER A 103 20.13 -27.80 11.89
N GLU A 104 19.03 -28.54 11.95
CA GLU A 104 18.70 -29.32 13.16
C GLU A 104 19.66 -30.54 13.25
N GLN A 105 20.69 -30.45 14.07
CA GLN A 105 21.49 -31.60 14.44
C GLN A 105 20.98 -32.21 15.76
N PRO A 106 20.73 -33.51 15.82
CA PRO A 106 20.15 -34.19 17.01
C PRO A 106 21.04 -34.11 18.26
N GLU A 107 22.34 -33.88 18.07
CA GLU A 107 23.37 -33.97 19.12
C GLU A 107 23.34 -32.84 20.18
N GLU A 108 22.58 -31.75 19.94
CA GLU A 108 22.52 -30.60 20.83
C GLU A 108 21.19 -30.49 21.59
N ARG A 109 20.21 -31.36 21.28
CA ARG A 109 18.94 -31.39 22.00
C ARG A 109 19.14 -31.96 23.40
N GLY A 110 18.86 -31.10 24.39
CA GLY A 110 18.90 -31.50 25.81
C GLY A 110 20.20 -31.15 26.55
N LEU A 111 21.13 -30.44 25.94
CA LEU A 111 22.32 -29.92 26.62
C LEU A 111 21.93 -28.73 27.51
N SER A 112 22.52 -28.69 28.72
CA SER A 112 22.41 -27.54 29.62
C SER A 112 23.15 -26.31 29.08
N ILE A 113 22.80 -25.13 29.56
CA ILE A 113 23.49 -23.87 29.17
C ILE A 113 25.00 -23.92 29.47
N ASP A 114 25.40 -24.56 30.58
CA ASP A 114 26.82 -24.66 30.95
C ASP A 114 27.59 -25.57 29.99
N GLU A 115 26.98 -26.66 29.54
CA GLU A 115 27.57 -27.53 28.51
C GLU A 115 27.71 -26.83 27.17
N LEU A 116 26.70 -26.02 26.77
CA LEU A 116 26.75 -25.24 25.54
C LEU A 116 27.81 -24.13 25.61
N ARG A 117 27.92 -23.43 26.73
CA ARG A 117 28.99 -22.44 26.94
C ARG A 117 30.40 -23.10 26.91
N LYS A 118 30.53 -24.29 27.46
CA LYS A 118 31.80 -25.06 27.37
C LYS A 118 32.10 -25.47 25.92
N LYS A 119 31.09 -25.93 25.16
CA LYS A 119 31.23 -26.20 23.73
C LYS A 119 31.61 -24.93 22.95
N LEU A 120 30.99 -23.80 23.23
CA LEU A 120 31.31 -22.53 22.60
C LEU A 120 32.75 -22.10 22.86
N SER A 121 33.22 -22.20 24.11
CA SER A 121 34.60 -21.85 24.48
C SER A 121 35.66 -22.81 23.92
N ALA A 122 35.28 -24.04 23.60
CA ALA A 122 36.14 -25.05 23.01
C ALA A 122 36.11 -25.05 21.46
N ALA A 123 35.23 -24.28 20.84
CA ALA A 123 35.07 -24.21 19.40
C ALA A 123 36.30 -23.56 18.75
N THR A 124 36.85 -24.22 17.74
CA THR A 124 38.10 -23.82 17.06
C THR A 124 37.87 -23.33 15.63
N ASN A 125 36.63 -23.42 15.13
CA ASN A 125 36.29 -22.98 13.80
C ASN A 125 34.88 -22.32 13.79
N PRO A 126 34.57 -21.45 12.82
CA PRO A 126 33.31 -20.70 12.76
C PRO A 126 32.07 -21.59 12.77
N ASP A 127 32.10 -22.77 12.11
CA ASP A 127 30.92 -23.65 12.06
C ASP A 127 30.56 -24.25 13.43
N ALA A 128 31.55 -24.58 14.24
CA ALA A 128 31.35 -25.05 15.62
C ALA A 128 30.85 -23.93 16.53
N VAL A 129 31.37 -22.70 16.34
CA VAL A 129 30.90 -21.49 17.04
C VAL A 129 29.43 -21.24 16.71
N VAL A 130 29.06 -21.22 15.42
CA VAL A 130 27.67 -21.01 14.96
C VAL A 130 26.72 -22.04 15.54
N LYS A 131 27.08 -23.33 15.53
CA LYS A 131 26.24 -24.41 16.09
C LYS A 131 25.97 -24.19 17.58
N ALA A 132 27.01 -23.92 18.37
CA ALA A 132 26.88 -23.68 19.80
C ALA A 132 26.08 -22.41 20.08
N THR A 133 26.28 -21.35 19.30
CA THR A 133 25.58 -20.08 19.40
C THR A 133 24.08 -20.25 19.14
N ASP A 134 23.70 -20.94 18.05
CA ASP A 134 22.30 -21.24 17.73
C ASP A 134 21.63 -22.14 18.79
N ALA A 135 22.37 -23.09 19.35
CA ALA A 135 21.83 -23.94 20.42
C ALA A 135 21.54 -23.13 21.69
N ILE A 136 22.38 -22.16 22.02
CA ILE A 136 22.14 -21.22 23.14
C ILE A 136 20.90 -20.37 22.86
N GLY A 137 20.75 -19.81 21.65
CA GLY A 137 19.57 -19.00 21.28
C GLY A 137 18.27 -19.78 21.41
N ARG A 138 18.26 -21.07 21.05
CA ARG A 138 17.07 -21.95 21.21
C ARG A 138 16.61 -22.14 22.65
N LEU A 139 17.49 -21.94 23.63
CA LEU A 139 17.09 -21.98 25.05
C LEU A 139 16.30 -20.75 25.52
N ARG A 140 16.19 -19.71 24.66
CA ARG A 140 15.50 -18.45 24.95
C ARG A 140 15.96 -17.85 26.29
N GLY A 141 15.10 -17.37 27.17
CA GLY A 141 15.45 -16.79 28.46
C GLY A 141 16.41 -17.65 29.33
N GLN A 142 16.39 -18.99 29.20
CA GLN A 142 17.36 -19.85 29.86
C GLN A 142 18.81 -19.62 29.38
N GLY A 143 18.97 -19.05 28.18
CA GLY A 143 20.26 -18.67 27.62
C GLY A 143 20.87 -17.39 28.19
N ARG A 144 20.16 -16.65 29.06
CA ARG A 144 20.60 -15.35 29.62
C ARG A 144 22.02 -15.36 30.18
N SER A 145 22.42 -16.43 30.86
CA SER A 145 23.77 -16.53 31.46
C SER A 145 24.89 -16.56 30.42
N ALA A 146 24.59 -16.84 29.13
CA ALA A 146 25.55 -16.83 28.02
C ALA A 146 25.62 -15.49 27.27
N LEU A 147 24.78 -14.49 27.62
CA LEU A 147 24.81 -13.17 26.96
C LEU A 147 26.21 -12.56 26.87
N PRO A 148 27.07 -12.56 27.92
CA PRO A 148 28.41 -12.01 27.82
C PRO A 148 29.29 -12.73 26.78
N ASP A 149 29.04 -14.01 26.55
CA ASP A 149 29.78 -14.80 25.56
C ASP A 149 29.27 -14.52 24.14
N LEU A 150 27.93 -14.42 23.97
CA LEU A 150 27.30 -14.04 22.70
C LEU A 150 27.69 -12.62 22.27
N LEU A 151 27.77 -11.67 23.21
CA LEU A 151 28.16 -10.29 22.92
C LEU A 151 29.62 -10.16 22.44
N LYS A 152 30.50 -11.04 22.85
CA LYS A 152 31.87 -11.07 22.27
C LYS A 152 31.85 -11.49 20.80
N LEU A 153 30.94 -12.39 20.44
CA LEU A 153 30.81 -12.90 19.07
C LEU A 153 30.17 -11.89 18.11
N THR A 154 29.50 -10.86 18.60
CA THR A 154 28.99 -9.77 17.72
C THR A 154 30.12 -8.95 17.07
N ALA A 155 31.35 -9.06 17.57
CA ALA A 155 32.54 -8.42 17.00
C ALA A 155 33.46 -9.41 16.28
N ASP A 156 33.03 -10.65 16.00
CA ASP A 156 33.82 -11.67 15.31
C ASP A 156 34.18 -11.23 13.88
N ALA A 157 35.33 -11.71 13.38
CA ALA A 157 35.78 -11.42 12.02
C ALA A 157 34.88 -12.06 10.96
N ASP A 158 34.30 -13.25 11.23
CA ASP A 158 33.38 -13.94 10.32
C ASP A 158 31.95 -13.38 10.45
N PRO A 159 31.37 -12.78 9.38
CA PRO A 159 30.01 -12.25 9.41
C PRO A 159 28.96 -13.30 9.75
N ARG A 160 29.19 -14.59 9.45
CA ARG A 160 28.30 -15.68 9.84
C ARG A 160 28.21 -15.80 11.36
N VAL A 161 29.32 -15.67 12.05
CA VAL A 161 29.35 -15.71 13.52
C VAL A 161 28.61 -14.49 14.09
N ARG A 162 28.87 -13.28 13.53
CA ARG A 162 28.20 -12.06 14.00
C ARG A 162 26.69 -12.13 13.89
N TRP A 163 26.15 -12.54 12.72
CA TRP A 163 24.69 -12.56 12.56
C TRP A 163 24.00 -13.68 13.36
N HIS A 164 24.66 -14.85 13.56
CA HIS A 164 24.14 -15.89 14.44
C HIS A 164 24.17 -15.45 15.92
N ALA A 165 25.18 -14.71 16.33
CA ALA A 165 25.24 -14.11 17.67
C ALA A 165 24.09 -13.09 17.86
N ALA A 166 23.91 -12.16 16.94
CA ALA A 166 22.81 -11.18 16.99
C ALA A 166 21.44 -11.87 17.08
N ARG A 167 21.21 -12.87 16.21
CA ARG A 167 19.98 -13.67 16.23
C ARG A 167 19.75 -14.37 17.56
N SER A 168 20.77 -14.99 18.12
CA SER A 168 20.67 -15.72 19.39
C SER A 168 20.42 -14.79 20.58
N VAL A 169 21.00 -13.58 20.56
CA VAL A 169 20.69 -12.52 21.53
C VAL A 169 19.19 -12.14 21.45
N GLY A 170 18.66 -11.92 20.23
CA GLY A 170 17.25 -11.61 20.04
C GLY A 170 16.31 -12.73 20.53
N LEU A 171 16.69 -14.00 20.29
CA LEU A 171 15.91 -15.15 20.76
C LEU A 171 15.86 -15.31 22.29
N ILE A 172 16.82 -14.76 23.04
CA ILE A 172 16.78 -14.73 24.50
C ILE A 172 15.62 -13.86 25.00
N GLY A 173 15.24 -12.85 24.23
CA GLY A 173 14.08 -12.00 24.54
C GLY A 173 14.39 -10.90 25.55
N GLU A 174 13.40 -10.54 26.41
CA GLU A 174 13.46 -9.43 27.38
C GLU A 174 14.70 -9.43 28.28
N ASP A 175 15.19 -10.59 28.63
CA ASP A 175 16.41 -10.74 29.40
C ASP A 175 17.67 -10.17 28.72
N ALA A 176 17.59 -9.86 27.43
CA ALA A 176 18.71 -9.34 26.62
C ALA A 176 18.65 -7.83 26.39
N VAL A 177 17.78 -7.05 27.05
CA VAL A 177 17.64 -5.58 26.87
C VAL A 177 19.00 -4.87 26.96
N SER A 178 19.85 -5.24 27.91
CA SER A 178 21.20 -4.67 28.05
C SER A 178 22.13 -4.91 26.85
N SER A 179 21.71 -5.76 25.90
CA SER A 179 22.47 -6.07 24.67
C SER A 179 22.12 -5.13 23.50
N ILE A 180 21.10 -4.28 23.62
CA ILE A 180 20.67 -3.34 22.59
C ILE A 180 21.84 -2.50 22.04
N PRO A 181 22.73 -1.89 22.85
CA PRO A 181 23.84 -1.09 22.30
C PRO A 181 24.78 -1.88 21.37
N ALA A 182 25.02 -3.15 21.65
CA ALA A 182 25.84 -4.00 20.78
C ALA A 182 25.11 -4.31 19.46
N LEU A 183 23.79 -4.55 19.51
CA LEU A 183 22.96 -4.76 18.32
C LEU A 183 22.86 -3.50 17.46
N LEU A 184 22.77 -2.31 18.08
CA LEU A 184 22.78 -1.03 17.36
C LEU A 184 24.08 -0.82 16.56
N THR A 185 25.22 -1.25 17.11
CA THR A 185 26.49 -1.21 16.37
C THR A 185 26.42 -2.09 15.11
N LEU A 186 25.77 -3.24 15.17
CA LEU A 186 25.62 -4.16 14.04
C LEU A 186 24.62 -3.67 12.97
N LEU A 187 23.80 -2.67 13.23
CA LEU A 187 22.97 -2.04 12.18
C LEU A 187 23.81 -1.39 11.09
N GLN A 188 25.05 -1.02 11.39
CA GLN A 188 26.01 -0.42 10.46
C GLN A 188 27.04 -1.43 9.94
N ASP A 189 26.80 -2.74 10.11
CA ASP A 189 27.69 -3.79 9.63
C ASP A 189 27.79 -3.77 8.10
N ALA A 190 29.01 -4.01 7.59
CA ALA A 190 29.26 -4.07 6.14
C ALA A 190 28.48 -5.22 5.46
N ASP A 191 28.14 -6.28 6.19
CA ASP A 191 27.31 -7.38 5.69
C ASP A 191 25.82 -7.12 5.97
N PRO A 192 24.98 -6.94 4.93
CA PRO A 192 23.56 -6.67 5.11
C PRO A 192 22.79 -7.77 5.85
N VAL A 193 23.29 -9.01 5.87
CA VAL A 193 22.66 -10.10 6.64
C VAL A 193 22.84 -9.86 8.13
N VAL A 194 24.03 -9.40 8.55
CA VAL A 194 24.31 -9.05 9.95
C VAL A 194 23.41 -7.90 10.38
N ALA A 195 23.35 -6.81 9.60
CA ALA A 195 22.48 -5.66 9.89
C ALA A 195 20.98 -6.06 9.96
N THR A 196 20.53 -6.93 9.04
CA THR A 196 19.16 -7.46 9.04
C THR A 196 18.83 -8.23 10.34
N GLN A 197 19.75 -9.09 10.78
CA GLN A 197 19.56 -9.89 12.00
C GLN A 197 19.65 -9.03 13.27
N ALA A 198 20.52 -8.03 13.27
CA ALA A 198 20.59 -7.07 14.37
C ALA A 198 19.28 -6.28 14.53
N ALA A 199 18.76 -5.75 13.43
CA ALA A 199 17.46 -5.09 13.44
C ALA A 199 16.36 -6.03 13.97
N ALA A 200 16.25 -7.25 13.44
CA ALA A 200 15.27 -8.23 13.87
C ALA A 200 15.42 -8.59 15.37
N ALA A 201 16.64 -8.74 15.85
CA ALA A 201 16.92 -9.05 17.26
C ALA A 201 16.41 -7.95 18.20
N ILE A 202 16.59 -6.69 17.85
CA ILE A 202 16.09 -5.55 18.64
C ILE A 202 14.57 -5.62 18.79
N GLY A 203 13.84 -5.93 17.71
CA GLY A 203 12.38 -6.08 17.76
C GLY A 203 11.92 -7.26 18.62
N HIS A 204 12.65 -8.38 18.59
CA HIS A 204 12.33 -9.57 19.38
C HIS A 204 12.58 -9.41 20.87
N ILE A 205 13.58 -8.61 21.27
CA ILE A 205 13.87 -8.36 22.69
C ILE A 205 12.66 -7.75 23.39
N ARG A 206 11.81 -7.03 22.65
CA ARG A 206 10.64 -6.35 23.20
C ARG A 206 9.30 -7.08 23.02
N GLU A 207 9.24 -8.17 22.27
CA GLU A 207 7.96 -8.77 21.84
C GLU A 207 6.98 -9.09 22.98
N ASP A 208 7.50 -9.33 24.21
CA ASP A 208 6.71 -9.75 25.38
C ASP A 208 6.63 -8.68 26.50
N ASP A 209 7.17 -7.44 26.29
CA ASP A 209 7.37 -6.48 27.39
C ASP A 209 6.26 -5.42 27.47
N ASP A 210 5.64 -5.24 28.66
CA ASP A 210 4.73 -4.11 28.92
C ASP A 210 5.55 -2.85 29.21
N LEU A 211 5.46 -1.82 28.33
CA LEU A 211 6.12 -0.52 28.46
C LEU A 211 6.02 0.12 29.85
N LYS A 212 4.95 -0.16 30.57
CA LYS A 212 4.69 0.43 31.89
C LYS A 212 5.58 -0.17 32.99
N SER A 213 6.11 -1.37 32.76
CA SER A 213 6.94 -2.11 33.73
C SER A 213 8.44 -1.86 33.57
N LEU A 214 8.88 -1.21 32.45
CA LEU A 214 10.28 -0.97 32.15
C LEU A 214 10.92 0.05 33.09
N SER A 215 12.19 -0.21 33.44
CA SER A 215 13.02 0.79 34.13
C SER A 215 13.27 2.01 33.23
N ASP A 216 13.59 3.17 33.82
CA ASP A 216 13.88 4.36 33.03
C ASP A 216 15.13 4.19 32.14
N ALA A 217 16.12 3.39 32.61
CA ALA A 217 17.29 3.03 31.81
C ALA A 217 16.93 2.17 30.59
N ASP A 218 16.01 1.21 30.73
CA ASP A 218 15.55 0.38 29.60
C ASP A 218 14.75 1.21 28.60
N LYS A 219 13.89 2.13 29.07
CA LYS A 219 13.18 3.09 28.19
C LYS A 219 14.14 3.93 27.35
N GLU A 220 15.26 4.37 27.93
CA GLU A 220 16.29 5.12 27.22
C GLU A 220 16.96 4.25 26.13
N LEU A 221 17.27 2.99 26.42
CA LEU A 221 17.79 2.04 25.44
C LEU A 221 16.83 1.80 24.28
N TYR A 222 15.54 1.67 24.54
CA TYR A 222 14.53 1.52 23.48
C TYR A 222 14.33 2.81 22.68
N ALA A 223 14.40 3.99 23.30
CA ALA A 223 14.34 5.27 22.59
C ALA A 223 15.53 5.45 21.64
N ASP A 224 16.73 5.06 22.07
CA ASP A 224 17.94 5.04 21.23
C ASP A 224 17.80 4.02 20.09
N ALA A 225 17.27 2.83 20.39
CA ALA A 225 16.99 1.81 19.39
C ALA A 225 16.02 2.31 18.30
N VAL A 226 14.93 2.96 18.69
CA VAL A 226 14.00 3.60 17.74
C VAL A 226 14.75 4.57 16.85
N THR A 227 15.52 5.50 17.43
CA THR A 227 16.26 6.52 16.68
C THR A 227 17.22 5.90 15.66
N GLN A 228 17.96 4.87 16.04
CA GLN A 228 18.94 4.21 15.16
C GLN A 228 18.27 3.36 14.07
N LEU A 229 17.22 2.60 14.42
CA LEU A 229 16.44 1.85 13.42
C LEU A 229 15.87 2.75 12.35
N VAL A 230 15.42 3.93 12.77
CA VAL A 230 14.91 4.97 11.91
C VAL A 230 15.96 5.52 10.97
N GLY A 231 17.12 5.90 11.47
CA GLY A 231 18.24 6.32 10.63
C GLY A 231 18.65 5.23 9.63
N THR A 232 18.39 3.95 9.95
CA THR A 232 18.72 2.80 9.09
C THR A 232 17.64 2.51 8.02
N LEU A 233 16.48 3.19 8.04
CA LEU A 233 15.44 3.02 7.01
C LEU A 233 15.88 3.47 5.61
N VAL A 234 16.93 4.28 5.50
CA VAL A 234 17.53 4.70 4.21
C VAL A 234 18.67 3.78 3.76
N HIS A 235 18.88 2.64 4.41
CA HIS A 235 19.91 1.68 4.04
C HIS A 235 19.71 1.15 2.61
N ASN A 236 20.81 0.93 1.86
CA ASN A 236 20.76 0.49 0.46
C ASN A 236 20.09 -0.89 0.28
N ASP A 237 20.26 -1.81 1.24
CA ASP A 237 19.66 -3.15 1.18
C ASP A 237 18.23 -3.15 1.69
N ALA A 238 17.27 -3.58 0.84
CA ALA A 238 15.85 -3.63 1.16
C ALA A 238 15.49 -4.61 2.29
N ARG A 239 16.32 -5.63 2.56
CA ARG A 239 16.11 -6.58 3.67
C ARG A 239 16.35 -5.89 5.01
N VAL A 240 17.39 -5.04 5.08
CA VAL A 240 17.69 -4.23 6.27
C VAL A 240 16.55 -3.26 6.54
N ARG A 241 16.11 -2.49 5.52
CA ARG A 241 14.99 -1.55 5.66
C ARG A 241 13.73 -2.23 6.19
N ARG A 242 13.35 -3.39 5.59
CA ARG A 242 12.18 -4.17 6.02
C ARG A 242 12.31 -4.74 7.44
N ALA A 243 13.51 -5.14 7.85
CA ALA A 243 13.76 -5.60 9.22
C ALA A 243 13.59 -4.46 10.22
N CYS A 244 14.17 -3.27 9.94
CA CYS A 244 14.01 -2.08 10.76
C CYS A 244 12.53 -1.68 10.93
N LEU A 245 11.76 -1.68 9.83
CA LEU A 245 10.32 -1.36 9.88
C LEU A 245 9.54 -2.33 10.77
N ARG A 246 9.80 -3.64 10.65
CA ARG A 246 9.15 -4.64 11.52
C ARG A 246 9.50 -4.44 12.98
N SER A 247 10.76 -4.15 13.26
CA SER A 247 11.22 -3.91 14.64
C SER A 247 10.66 -2.62 15.22
N LEU A 248 10.54 -1.56 14.43
CA LEU A 248 9.86 -0.33 14.84
C LEU A 248 8.40 -0.59 15.22
N ARG A 249 7.68 -1.46 14.49
CA ARG A 249 6.32 -1.85 14.88
C ARG A 249 6.26 -2.57 16.22
N SER A 250 7.23 -3.46 16.51
CA SER A 250 7.30 -4.15 17.80
C SER A 250 7.68 -3.19 18.94
N LEU A 251 8.45 -2.14 18.65
CA LEU A 251 8.86 -1.14 19.62
C LEU A 251 7.79 -0.12 19.96
N ASP A 252 6.73 -0.02 19.13
CA ASP A 252 5.61 0.91 19.29
C ASP A 252 6.09 2.35 19.64
N PRO A 253 6.85 3.00 18.74
CA PRO A 253 7.46 4.30 19.03
C PRO A 253 6.40 5.38 19.14
N SER A 254 6.64 6.36 20.04
CA SER A 254 5.77 7.52 20.13
C SER A 254 5.82 8.37 18.84
N PRO A 255 4.77 9.17 18.57
CA PRO A 255 4.77 10.11 17.46
C PRO A 255 6.01 11.01 17.41
N GLU A 256 6.47 11.54 18.55
CA GLU A 256 7.64 12.40 18.63
C GLU A 256 8.93 11.69 18.18
N GLN A 257 9.02 10.39 18.41
CA GLN A 257 10.17 9.58 18.00
C GLN A 257 10.14 9.25 16.50
N LEU A 258 8.95 9.14 15.90
CA LEU A 258 8.79 8.86 14.47
C LEU A 258 9.00 10.11 13.59
N MET A 259 8.73 11.30 14.07
CA MET A 259 8.71 12.51 13.25
C MET A 259 10.05 12.90 12.59
N PRO A 260 11.21 12.79 13.25
CA PRO A 260 12.51 13.01 12.59
C PRO A 260 12.78 12.05 11.42
N VAL A 261 12.10 10.87 11.47
CA VAL A 261 12.16 9.82 10.45
C VAL A 261 11.42 10.18 9.21
N VAL A 262 10.21 10.69 9.43
CA VAL A 262 9.26 11.02 8.35
C VAL A 262 9.93 11.94 7.35
N ASP A 263 10.62 12.98 7.83
CA ASP A 263 11.33 13.92 6.96
C ASP A 263 12.46 13.24 6.17
N THR A 264 13.24 12.38 6.82
CA THR A 264 14.33 11.66 6.17
C THR A 264 13.83 10.63 5.17
N VAL A 265 12.74 9.91 5.52
CA VAL A 265 12.14 8.89 4.67
C VAL A 265 11.45 9.52 3.47
N PHE A 266 10.70 10.58 3.65
CA PHE A 266 10.04 11.29 2.54
C PHE A 266 11.04 11.97 1.62
N ALA A 267 12.16 12.47 2.16
CA ALA A 267 13.25 12.99 1.34
C ALA A 267 13.95 11.90 0.50
N SER A 268 13.87 10.61 0.90
CA SER A 268 14.49 9.49 0.17
C SER A 268 13.84 9.21 -1.19
N GLN A 269 12.57 9.62 -1.38
CA GLN A 269 11.74 9.35 -2.57
C GLN A 269 11.68 7.84 -2.95
N ASP A 270 12.03 6.92 -2.05
CA ASP A 270 11.97 5.48 -2.27
C ASP A 270 10.61 4.92 -1.81
N PRO A 271 9.70 4.50 -2.72
CA PRO A 271 8.39 3.96 -2.35
C PRO A 271 8.48 2.74 -1.43
N ALA A 272 9.53 1.93 -1.54
CA ALA A 272 9.73 0.75 -0.69
C ALA A 272 10.00 1.11 0.78
N VAL A 273 10.40 2.34 1.05
CA VAL A 273 10.61 2.89 2.40
C VAL A 273 9.40 3.72 2.84
N ILE A 274 8.87 4.54 1.94
CA ILE A 274 7.79 5.49 2.23
C ILE A 274 6.49 4.75 2.59
N LEU A 275 6.06 3.77 1.78
CA LEU A 275 4.77 3.11 1.98
C LEU A 275 4.62 2.43 3.36
N PRO A 276 5.60 1.66 3.88
CA PRO A 276 5.50 1.09 5.22
C PRO A 276 5.50 2.13 6.35
N VAL A 277 6.18 3.27 6.16
CA VAL A 277 6.16 4.37 7.14
C VAL A 277 4.82 5.07 7.15
N LEU A 278 4.25 5.35 5.96
CA LEU A 278 2.88 5.88 5.85
C LEU A 278 1.87 4.96 6.52
N GLN A 279 1.99 3.64 6.33
CA GLN A 279 1.14 2.68 7.01
C GLN A 279 1.27 2.75 8.53
N SER A 280 2.50 2.86 9.05
CA SER A 280 2.72 2.99 10.50
C SER A 280 2.12 4.29 11.05
N ILE A 281 2.23 5.39 10.30
CA ILE A 281 1.58 6.68 10.66
C ILE A 281 0.05 6.53 10.63
N ALA A 282 -0.50 5.85 9.64
CA ALA A 282 -1.93 5.61 9.53
C ALA A 282 -2.47 4.74 10.68
N ASP A 283 -1.70 3.73 11.08
CA ASP A 283 -2.04 2.84 12.21
C ASP A 283 -2.10 3.61 13.55
N MET A 284 -1.34 4.71 13.69
CA MET A 284 -1.43 5.62 14.85
C MET A 284 -2.73 6.45 14.87
N GLY A 285 -3.42 6.55 13.74
CA GLY A 285 -4.70 7.26 13.63
C GLY A 285 -4.62 8.73 14.05
N SER A 286 -5.55 9.16 14.92
CA SER A 286 -5.64 10.56 15.36
C SER A 286 -4.43 11.08 16.15
N GLU A 287 -3.62 10.20 16.72
CA GLU A 287 -2.41 10.59 17.46
C GLU A 287 -1.34 11.20 16.56
N ALA A 288 -1.29 10.79 15.27
CA ALA A 288 -0.38 11.36 14.29
C ALA A 288 -0.79 12.74 13.77
N VAL A 289 -2.07 13.12 13.92
CA VAL A 289 -2.64 14.34 13.29
C VAL A 289 -1.89 15.63 13.67
N PRO A 290 -1.55 15.91 14.95
CA PRO A 290 -0.83 17.13 15.30
C PRO A 290 0.48 17.30 14.53
N PHE A 291 1.20 16.22 14.28
CA PHE A 291 2.46 16.23 13.53
C PHE A 291 2.25 16.46 12.05
N LEU A 292 1.23 15.83 11.46
CA LEU A 292 0.88 16.01 10.06
C LEU A 292 0.45 17.45 9.79
N VAL A 293 -0.27 18.07 10.72
CA VAL A 293 -0.63 19.50 10.68
C VAL A 293 0.62 20.40 10.61
N GLU A 294 1.65 20.13 11.42
CA GLU A 294 2.91 20.88 11.34
C GLU A 294 3.63 20.66 10.00
N ARG A 295 3.50 19.49 9.38
CA ARG A 295 4.09 19.20 8.06
C ARG A 295 3.34 19.86 6.90
N LEU A 296 2.03 20.03 6.99
CA LEU A 296 1.23 20.78 6.01
C LEU A 296 1.68 22.25 5.90
N LYS A 297 2.21 22.83 6.96
CA LYS A 297 2.75 24.20 6.95
C LYS A 297 4.03 24.36 6.13
N LEU A 298 4.72 23.23 5.84
CA LEU A 298 6.01 23.23 5.15
C LEU A 298 5.81 22.73 3.71
N PRO A 299 6.20 23.49 2.67
CA PRO A 299 5.99 23.08 1.28
C PRO A 299 6.49 21.67 0.98
N GLN A 300 7.69 21.29 1.44
CA GLN A 300 8.28 19.97 1.22
C GLN A 300 7.57 18.84 1.97
N GLY A 301 6.67 19.14 2.89
CA GLY A 301 5.93 18.17 3.71
C GLY A 301 4.48 17.94 3.26
N ARG A 302 3.89 18.89 2.52
CA ARG A 302 2.46 18.92 2.18
C ARG A 302 1.98 17.65 1.48
N PHE A 303 2.69 17.23 0.43
CA PHE A 303 2.33 16.04 -0.33
C PHE A 303 2.16 14.80 0.55
N TRP A 304 3.22 14.44 1.30
CA TRP A 304 3.20 13.21 2.11
C TRP A 304 2.33 13.32 3.35
N ALA A 305 2.21 14.52 3.94
CA ALA A 305 1.26 14.74 5.02
C ALA A 305 -0.18 14.53 4.56
N SER A 306 -0.55 15.02 3.39
CA SER A 306 -1.88 14.83 2.80
C SER A 306 -2.15 13.36 2.46
N VAL A 307 -1.14 12.63 1.94
CA VAL A 307 -1.25 11.18 1.72
C VAL A 307 -1.47 10.44 3.04
N ALA A 308 -0.70 10.75 4.09
CA ALA A 308 -0.88 10.12 5.41
C ALA A 308 -2.26 10.44 6.03
N ILE A 309 -2.74 11.67 5.90
CA ILE A 309 -4.08 12.07 6.34
C ILE A 309 -5.16 11.29 5.58
N THR A 310 -4.98 11.06 4.28
CA THR A 310 -5.89 10.24 3.47
C THR A 310 -5.99 8.82 4.01
N GLU A 311 -4.87 8.22 4.39
CA GLU A 311 -4.84 6.86 4.96
C GLU A 311 -5.49 6.78 6.36
N ILE A 312 -5.31 7.81 7.20
CA ILE A 312 -5.97 7.91 8.51
C ILE A 312 -7.49 8.07 8.35
N GLY A 313 -7.92 8.79 7.31
CA GLY A 313 -9.34 9.02 7.01
C GLY A 313 -10.06 9.85 8.06
N PRO A 314 -11.28 9.43 8.52
CA PRO A 314 -12.11 10.22 9.43
C PRO A 314 -11.44 10.59 10.75
N GLY A 315 -10.46 9.79 11.22
CA GLY A 315 -9.68 10.07 12.42
C GLY A 315 -8.81 11.33 12.32
N ALA A 316 -8.59 11.81 11.09
CA ALA A 316 -7.77 13.00 10.83
C ALA A 316 -8.58 14.31 10.74
N ALA A 317 -9.81 14.37 11.24
CA ALA A 317 -10.66 15.58 11.19
C ALA A 317 -9.95 16.83 11.79
N GLY A 318 -9.06 16.67 12.75
CA GLY A 318 -8.24 17.76 13.31
C GLY A 318 -7.29 18.43 12.32
N ALA A 319 -7.01 17.81 11.14
CA ALA A 319 -6.17 18.40 10.10
C ALA A 319 -6.94 19.32 9.14
N THR A 320 -8.29 19.34 9.18
CA THR A 320 -9.13 20.05 8.20
C THR A 320 -8.72 21.53 8.04
N GLN A 321 -8.52 22.24 9.13
CA GLN A 321 -8.17 23.66 9.06
C GLN A 321 -6.80 23.90 8.40
N ALA A 322 -5.81 23.06 8.72
CA ALA A 322 -4.49 23.15 8.12
C ALA A 322 -4.50 22.82 6.62
N LEU A 323 -5.35 21.87 6.17
CA LEU A 323 -5.56 21.60 4.75
C LEU A 323 -6.20 22.79 4.03
N ILE A 324 -7.19 23.46 4.64
CA ILE A 324 -7.81 24.69 4.07
C ILE A 324 -6.77 25.80 3.88
N GLU A 325 -5.88 25.96 4.85
CA GLU A 325 -4.82 26.98 4.83
C GLU A 325 -3.73 26.65 3.80
N ALA A 326 -3.42 25.38 3.57
CA ALA A 326 -2.43 24.93 2.62
C ALA A 326 -2.89 25.06 1.16
N LEU A 327 -4.15 24.73 0.85
CA LEU A 327 -4.72 24.68 -0.50
C LEU A 327 -4.33 25.85 -1.43
N PRO A 328 -4.44 27.14 -1.01
CA PRO A 328 -4.15 28.26 -1.90
C PRO A 328 -2.65 28.46 -2.18
N GLU A 329 -1.78 27.86 -1.39
CA GLU A 329 -0.33 27.99 -1.49
C GLU A 329 0.35 26.75 -2.12
N SER A 330 -0.42 25.70 -2.35
CA SER A 330 0.07 24.39 -2.79
C SER A 330 0.19 24.31 -4.32
N ALA A 331 1.15 23.53 -4.81
CA ALA A 331 1.23 23.15 -6.22
C ALA A 331 0.06 22.23 -6.60
N LEU A 332 -0.22 22.08 -7.88
CA LEU A 332 -1.39 21.35 -8.38
C LEU A 332 -1.46 19.88 -7.90
N ASP A 333 -0.34 19.20 -7.84
CA ASP A 333 -0.23 17.83 -7.32
C ASP A 333 -0.44 17.75 -5.81
N GLU A 334 0.03 18.74 -5.06
CA GLU A 334 -0.24 18.87 -3.62
C GLU A 334 -1.72 19.16 -3.36
N GLN A 335 -2.31 20.13 -4.08
CA GLN A 335 -3.75 20.46 -4.00
C GLN A 335 -4.62 19.23 -4.22
N LEU A 336 -4.25 18.38 -5.18
CA LEU A 336 -4.95 17.15 -5.46
C LEU A 336 -4.98 16.22 -4.24
N HIS A 337 -3.82 16.01 -3.59
CA HIS A 337 -3.73 15.16 -2.39
C HIS A 337 -4.41 15.78 -1.17
N GLU A 338 -4.39 17.11 -1.05
CA GLU A 338 -5.14 17.84 -0.03
C GLU A 338 -6.65 17.69 -0.19
N VAL A 339 -7.15 17.78 -1.44
CA VAL A 339 -8.56 17.51 -1.75
C VAL A 339 -8.94 16.07 -1.41
N PHE A 340 -8.05 15.10 -1.68
CA PHE A 340 -8.30 13.71 -1.31
C PHE A 340 -8.25 13.47 0.18
N ALA A 341 -7.37 14.16 0.90
CA ALA A 341 -7.34 14.12 2.36
C ALA A 341 -8.66 14.62 2.96
N LEU A 342 -9.19 15.73 2.45
CA LEU A 342 -10.52 16.24 2.84
C LEU A 342 -11.64 15.25 2.52
N ALA A 343 -11.59 14.60 1.35
CA ALA A 343 -12.55 13.57 0.98
C ALA A 343 -12.49 12.34 1.90
N ALA A 344 -11.30 11.93 2.31
CA ALA A 344 -11.09 10.80 3.21
C ALA A 344 -11.55 11.10 4.65
N ILE A 345 -11.32 12.32 5.13
CA ILE A 345 -11.88 12.80 6.41
C ILE A 345 -13.42 12.75 6.36
N GLY A 346 -14.01 13.06 5.21
CA GLY A 346 -15.46 13.02 5.01
C GLY A 346 -16.21 14.08 5.80
N GLU A 347 -17.30 13.71 6.48
CA GLU A 347 -18.19 14.66 7.19
C GLU A 347 -17.46 15.52 8.22
N GLY A 348 -16.33 15.05 8.78
CA GLY A 348 -15.49 15.85 9.67
C GLY A 348 -14.81 17.06 9.02
N ALA A 349 -14.77 17.11 7.68
CA ALA A 349 -14.15 18.19 6.92
C ALA A 349 -15.15 19.19 6.29
N GLN A 350 -16.42 19.22 6.72
CA GLN A 350 -17.46 20.10 6.14
C GLN A 350 -17.05 21.58 6.10
N SER A 351 -16.24 22.04 7.06
CA SER A 351 -15.73 23.43 7.08
C SER A 351 -14.86 23.79 5.88
N ALA A 352 -14.33 22.80 5.14
CA ALA A 352 -13.56 22.99 3.92
C ALA A 352 -14.44 23.19 2.67
N GLY A 353 -15.75 23.02 2.78
CA GLY A 353 -16.65 23.05 1.63
C GLY A 353 -16.63 24.35 0.84
N GLU A 354 -16.62 25.50 1.51
CA GLU A 354 -16.52 26.81 0.85
C GLU A 354 -15.19 26.96 0.09
N ALA A 355 -14.07 26.55 0.68
CA ALA A 355 -12.77 26.58 0.04
C ALA A 355 -12.72 25.69 -1.21
N LEU A 356 -13.34 24.49 -1.16
CA LEU A 356 -13.43 23.59 -2.30
C LEU A 356 -14.33 24.14 -3.41
N VAL A 357 -15.47 24.76 -3.09
CA VAL A 357 -16.34 25.40 -4.09
C VAL A 357 -15.61 26.56 -4.76
N LYS A 358 -14.84 27.35 -4.00
CA LYS A 358 -13.99 28.40 -4.57
C LYS A 358 -12.90 27.80 -5.48
N LEU A 359 -12.22 26.76 -5.05
CA LEU A 359 -11.20 26.09 -5.85
C LEU A 359 -11.79 25.46 -7.13
N TYR A 360 -13.04 24.99 -7.09
CA TYR A 360 -13.78 24.53 -8.27
C TYR A 360 -14.01 25.64 -9.29
N SER A 361 -14.29 26.86 -8.82
CA SER A 361 -14.57 28.02 -9.70
C SER A 361 -13.30 28.66 -10.27
N ASP A 362 -12.27 28.78 -9.47
CA ASP A 362 -11.09 29.59 -9.74
C ASP A 362 -9.84 28.76 -10.10
N GLY A 363 -9.85 27.44 -9.80
CA GLY A 363 -8.71 26.54 -9.89
C GLY A 363 -8.57 25.83 -11.23
N ASP A 364 -7.62 24.89 -11.28
CA ASP A 364 -7.39 24.07 -12.47
C ASP A 364 -8.51 23.04 -12.67
N SER A 365 -8.98 22.91 -13.91
CA SER A 365 -10.08 22.01 -14.27
C SER A 365 -9.79 20.52 -14.01
N SER A 366 -8.52 20.13 -13.86
CA SER A 366 -8.16 18.76 -13.49
C SER A 366 -8.58 18.40 -12.06
N LEU A 367 -8.79 19.41 -11.19
CA LEU A 367 -9.28 19.22 -9.83
C LEU A 367 -10.80 19.12 -9.73
N HIS A 368 -11.56 19.44 -10.80
CA HIS A 368 -13.02 19.48 -10.72
C HIS A 368 -13.63 18.14 -10.28
N GLY A 369 -13.22 17.03 -10.88
CA GLY A 369 -13.71 15.69 -10.48
C GLY A 369 -13.38 15.34 -9.01
N PRO A 370 -12.13 15.44 -8.57
CA PRO A 370 -11.73 15.28 -7.17
C PRO A 370 -12.52 16.18 -6.20
N ILE A 371 -12.73 17.45 -6.54
CA ILE A 371 -13.50 18.38 -5.70
C ILE A 371 -14.96 17.94 -5.56
N LEU A 372 -15.63 17.58 -6.66
CA LEU A 372 -17.00 17.09 -6.62
C LEU A 372 -17.12 15.80 -5.77
N TYR A 373 -16.13 14.92 -5.90
CA TYR A 373 -16.05 13.73 -5.06
C TYR A 373 -15.89 14.08 -3.57
N ALA A 374 -14.98 15.00 -3.23
CA ALA A 374 -14.77 15.46 -1.86
C ALA A 374 -16.04 16.10 -1.28
N ILE A 375 -16.72 16.96 -2.03
CA ILE A 375 -17.99 17.57 -1.65
C ILE A 375 -19.04 16.51 -1.30
N GLY A 376 -19.16 15.46 -2.12
CA GLY A 376 -20.07 14.35 -1.86
C GLY A 376 -19.70 13.54 -0.62
N LYS A 377 -18.40 13.26 -0.40
CA LYS A 377 -17.90 12.55 0.79
C LYS A 377 -18.11 13.34 2.08
N MET A 378 -17.95 14.67 2.01
CA MET A 378 -18.17 15.58 3.13
C MET A 378 -19.67 15.86 3.37
N LYS A 379 -20.53 15.52 2.43
CA LYS A 379 -21.96 15.87 2.42
C LYS A 379 -22.20 17.39 2.58
N TYR A 380 -21.42 18.20 1.87
CA TYR A 380 -21.49 19.66 1.96
C TYR A 380 -22.67 20.21 1.17
N ARG A 381 -23.75 20.60 1.87
CA ARG A 381 -25.05 20.99 1.28
C ARG A 381 -25.02 22.28 0.48
N ASP A 382 -24.20 23.25 0.88
CA ASP A 382 -24.18 24.56 0.21
C ASP A 382 -23.62 24.49 -1.23
N ALA A 383 -23.07 23.33 -1.65
CA ALA A 383 -22.65 23.07 -3.02
C ALA A 383 -23.79 22.55 -3.94
N GLU A 384 -25.02 22.37 -3.47
CA GLU A 384 -26.14 21.82 -4.28
C GLU A 384 -26.35 22.55 -5.61
N SER A 385 -26.21 23.88 -5.63
CA SER A 385 -26.39 24.67 -6.86
C SER A 385 -25.31 24.34 -7.90
N VAL A 386 -24.04 24.23 -7.48
CA VAL A 386 -22.91 23.88 -8.34
C VAL A 386 -23.07 22.46 -8.87
N LEU A 387 -23.42 21.52 -8.00
CA LEU A 387 -23.65 20.12 -8.38
C LEU A 387 -24.79 19.99 -9.39
N THR A 388 -25.91 20.66 -9.16
CA THR A 388 -27.09 20.64 -10.04
C THR A 388 -26.76 21.21 -11.42
N GLN A 389 -26.01 22.31 -11.46
CA GLN A 389 -25.54 22.89 -12.72
C GLN A 389 -24.63 21.90 -13.46
N THR A 390 -23.66 21.29 -12.78
CA THR A 390 -22.72 20.33 -13.40
C THR A 390 -23.45 19.10 -13.95
N VAL A 391 -24.51 18.62 -13.27
CA VAL A 391 -25.35 17.53 -13.78
C VAL A 391 -26.05 17.94 -15.07
N ALA A 392 -26.55 19.18 -15.16
CA ALA A 392 -27.29 19.69 -16.33
C ALA A 392 -26.40 19.94 -17.57
N GLU A 393 -25.08 20.11 -17.36
CA GLU A 393 -24.12 20.33 -18.46
C GLU A 393 -23.82 19.05 -19.27
N GLU A 394 -24.29 17.89 -18.83
CA GLU A 394 -24.03 16.56 -19.45
C GLU A 394 -22.55 16.31 -19.78
N SER A 395 -21.67 16.90 -18.97
CA SER A 395 -20.21 16.76 -19.07
C SER A 395 -19.74 15.41 -18.50
N PRO A 396 -18.48 15.01 -18.71
CA PRO A 396 -17.90 13.84 -18.05
C PRO A 396 -18.00 13.86 -16.51
N LEU A 397 -18.14 15.05 -15.92
CA LEU A 397 -18.29 15.25 -14.47
C LEU A 397 -19.71 15.02 -13.98
N SER A 398 -20.71 14.96 -14.88
CA SER A 398 -22.14 14.88 -14.48
C SER A 398 -22.48 13.64 -13.66
N ALA A 399 -21.78 12.53 -13.87
CA ALA A 399 -21.98 11.32 -13.06
C ALA A 399 -21.47 11.50 -11.62
N THR A 400 -20.29 12.10 -11.45
CA THR A 400 -19.72 12.40 -10.13
C THR A 400 -20.55 13.44 -9.40
N ALA A 401 -21.04 14.48 -10.09
CA ALA A 401 -21.92 15.49 -9.51
C ALA A 401 -23.27 14.91 -9.08
N ALA A 402 -23.88 14.02 -9.90
CA ALA A 402 -25.12 13.33 -9.52
C ALA A 402 -24.91 12.41 -8.30
N TRP A 403 -23.78 11.70 -8.24
CA TRP A 403 -23.40 10.90 -7.07
C TRP A 403 -23.26 11.79 -5.82
N ALA A 404 -22.60 12.95 -5.93
CA ALA A 404 -22.44 13.87 -4.81
C ALA A 404 -23.79 14.43 -4.33
N LEU A 405 -24.71 14.79 -5.24
CA LEU A 405 -26.07 15.20 -4.90
C LEU A 405 -26.85 14.11 -4.15
N ALA A 406 -26.76 12.86 -4.60
CA ALA A 406 -27.37 11.73 -3.93
C ALA A 406 -26.78 11.46 -2.54
N LYS A 407 -25.45 11.69 -2.35
CA LYS A 407 -24.79 11.60 -1.04
C LYS A 407 -25.24 12.69 -0.07
N ILE A 408 -25.51 13.90 -0.58
CA ILE A 408 -26.01 15.03 0.20
C ILE A 408 -27.48 14.85 0.57
N ASN A 409 -28.28 14.28 -0.33
CA ASN A 409 -29.73 14.08 -0.20
C ASN A 409 -30.07 12.57 -0.30
N PRO A 410 -29.69 11.74 0.68
CA PRO A 410 -29.79 10.28 0.61
C PRO A 410 -31.25 9.78 0.63
N ASP A 411 -32.20 10.60 1.09
CA ASP A 411 -33.63 10.29 1.17
C ASP A 411 -34.37 10.65 -0.12
N ASP A 412 -33.75 11.39 -1.05
CA ASP A 412 -34.33 11.71 -2.35
C ASP A 412 -34.10 10.56 -3.33
N SER A 413 -35.10 9.72 -3.46
CA SER A 413 -35.06 8.54 -4.35
C SER A 413 -34.85 8.88 -5.83
N ALA A 414 -35.25 10.08 -6.28
CA ALA A 414 -35.04 10.51 -7.66
C ALA A 414 -33.58 10.85 -7.92
N LEU A 415 -32.94 11.58 -7.01
CA LEU A 415 -31.48 11.87 -7.07
C LEU A 415 -30.64 10.59 -6.96
N VAL A 416 -30.96 9.70 -6.02
CA VAL A 416 -30.32 8.41 -5.88
C VAL A 416 -30.46 7.57 -7.15
N GLY A 417 -31.68 7.52 -7.73
CA GLY A 417 -31.96 6.78 -8.96
C GLY A 417 -31.17 7.32 -10.18
N ASP A 418 -31.09 8.64 -10.34
CA ASP A 418 -30.29 9.26 -11.42
C ASP A 418 -28.79 8.98 -11.24
N ALA A 419 -28.28 9.11 -10.02
CA ALA A 419 -26.88 8.79 -9.70
C ALA A 419 -26.55 7.33 -10.02
N VAL A 420 -27.38 6.39 -9.59
CA VAL A 420 -27.21 4.95 -9.89
C VAL A 420 -27.20 4.69 -11.39
N LYS A 421 -28.13 5.30 -12.14
CA LYS A 421 -28.21 5.16 -13.60
C LYS A 421 -26.91 5.65 -14.28
N ARG A 422 -26.41 6.82 -13.90
CA ARG A 422 -25.19 7.40 -14.48
C ARG A 422 -23.95 6.58 -14.10
N MET A 423 -23.83 6.14 -12.85
CA MET A 423 -22.72 5.29 -12.41
C MET A 423 -22.73 3.92 -13.10
N ARG A 424 -23.89 3.30 -13.31
CA ARG A 424 -23.98 2.07 -14.12
C ARG A 424 -23.54 2.27 -15.57
N ALA A 425 -23.83 3.42 -16.18
CA ALA A 425 -23.34 3.74 -17.51
C ALA A 425 -21.79 3.92 -17.49
N GLN A 426 -21.24 4.57 -16.46
CA GLN A 426 -19.79 4.76 -16.32
C GLN A 426 -19.04 3.45 -16.08
N CYS A 427 -19.67 2.42 -15.49
CA CYS A 427 -19.11 1.06 -15.43
C CYS A 427 -18.83 0.43 -16.82
N GLN A 428 -19.32 1.02 -17.91
CA GLN A 428 -19.06 0.60 -19.29
C GLN A 428 -18.01 1.48 -20.00
N SER A 429 -17.35 2.39 -19.30
CA SER A 429 -16.30 3.26 -19.87
C SER A 429 -15.13 2.45 -20.39
N GLU A 430 -14.45 2.96 -21.42
CA GLU A 430 -13.18 2.42 -21.90
C GLU A 430 -12.07 2.55 -20.85
N SER A 431 -12.16 3.56 -19.98
CA SER A 431 -11.21 3.81 -18.88
C SER A 431 -11.40 2.80 -17.75
N VAL A 432 -10.36 2.01 -17.49
CA VAL A 432 -10.29 1.09 -16.35
C VAL A 432 -10.62 1.79 -15.03
N PHE A 433 -10.09 2.98 -14.87
CA PHE A 433 -10.24 3.77 -13.65
C PHE A 433 -11.66 4.27 -13.45
N GLU A 434 -12.32 4.73 -14.51
CA GLU A 434 -13.71 5.15 -14.44
C GLU A 434 -14.62 3.96 -14.10
N ARG A 435 -14.38 2.79 -14.68
CA ARG A 435 -15.13 1.58 -14.32
C ARG A 435 -14.98 1.20 -12.86
N ALA A 436 -13.75 1.17 -12.34
CA ALA A 436 -13.48 0.85 -10.94
C ALA A 436 -14.07 1.89 -9.97
N ALA A 437 -13.93 3.20 -10.30
CA ALA A 437 -14.51 4.29 -9.53
C ALA A 437 -16.03 4.21 -9.48
N ALA A 438 -16.66 3.92 -10.62
CA ALA A 438 -18.12 3.78 -10.70
C ALA A 438 -18.65 2.60 -9.86
N ALA A 439 -17.94 1.45 -9.85
CA ALA A 439 -18.28 0.33 -8.98
C ALA A 439 -18.22 0.71 -7.49
N SER A 440 -17.18 1.43 -7.08
CA SER A 440 -17.03 1.94 -5.72
C SER A 440 -18.12 2.97 -5.35
N ALA A 441 -18.45 3.88 -6.27
CA ALA A 441 -19.50 4.87 -6.09
C ALA A 441 -20.89 4.24 -5.95
N LEU A 442 -21.19 3.21 -6.73
CA LEU A 442 -22.43 2.43 -6.60
C LEU A 442 -22.53 1.76 -5.24
N SER A 443 -21.43 1.22 -4.73
CA SER A 443 -21.37 0.67 -3.38
C SER A 443 -21.66 1.73 -2.30
N ASP A 444 -21.13 2.95 -2.46
CA ASP A 444 -21.38 4.04 -1.52
C ASP A 444 -22.83 4.53 -1.50
N LEU A 445 -23.58 4.34 -2.59
CA LEU A 445 -25.00 4.66 -2.68
C LEU A 445 -25.91 3.56 -2.10
N SER A 446 -25.38 2.36 -1.85
CA SER A 446 -26.17 1.20 -1.41
C SER A 446 -26.91 1.45 -0.07
N ALA A 447 -26.35 2.30 0.80
CA ALA A 447 -27.00 2.69 2.05
C ALA A 447 -28.33 3.44 1.86
N SER A 448 -28.53 4.09 0.69
CA SER A 448 -29.75 4.83 0.32
C SER A 448 -30.71 3.99 -0.52
N MET A 449 -30.47 2.68 -0.67
CA MET A 449 -31.27 1.76 -1.47
C MET A 449 -32.09 0.82 -0.58
N ASP A 450 -33.23 0.38 -1.09
CA ASP A 450 -33.97 -0.72 -0.48
C ASP A 450 -33.31 -2.08 -0.80
N THR A 451 -33.79 -3.15 -0.15
CA THR A 451 -33.24 -4.52 -0.32
C THR A 451 -33.29 -4.97 -1.79
N THR A 452 -34.40 -4.70 -2.51
CA THR A 452 -34.53 -5.10 -3.91
C THR A 452 -33.54 -4.38 -4.81
N GLN A 453 -33.32 -3.10 -4.56
CA GLN A 453 -32.32 -2.30 -5.27
C GLN A 453 -30.89 -2.80 -5.00
N ARG A 454 -30.56 -3.13 -3.73
CA ARG A 454 -29.25 -3.68 -3.36
C ARG A 454 -29.01 -5.06 -3.99
N GLN A 455 -30.01 -5.94 -4.00
CA GLN A 455 -29.94 -7.23 -4.70
C GLN A 455 -29.70 -7.05 -6.20
N SER A 456 -30.47 -6.15 -6.84
CA SER A 456 -30.27 -5.81 -8.26
C SER A 456 -28.88 -5.21 -8.55
N LEU A 457 -28.35 -4.46 -7.60
CA LEU A 457 -26.98 -3.93 -7.71
C LEU A 457 -25.94 -5.06 -7.62
N GLY A 458 -26.10 -6.00 -6.70
CA GLY A 458 -25.22 -7.17 -6.59
C GLY A 458 -25.14 -7.96 -7.90
N ILE A 459 -26.30 -8.27 -8.51
CA ILE A 459 -26.40 -8.94 -9.81
C ILE A 459 -25.75 -8.11 -10.93
N PHE A 460 -25.87 -6.78 -10.91
CA PHE A 460 -25.20 -5.93 -11.89
C PHE A 460 -23.67 -6.00 -11.76
N LEU A 461 -23.16 -5.96 -10.52
CA LEU A 461 -21.71 -5.97 -10.23
C LEU A 461 -21.04 -7.32 -10.56
N GLU A 462 -21.79 -8.44 -10.62
CA GLU A 462 -21.27 -9.74 -11.07
C GLU A 462 -20.55 -9.64 -12.42
N ASN A 463 -21.11 -8.87 -13.36
CA ASN A 463 -20.56 -8.73 -14.70
C ASN A 463 -19.19 -8.02 -14.69
N MET A 464 -18.88 -7.27 -13.64
CA MET A 464 -17.62 -6.57 -13.51
C MET A 464 -16.52 -7.47 -12.89
N LEU A 465 -16.86 -8.61 -12.30
CA LEU A 465 -15.89 -9.58 -11.79
C LEU A 465 -15.15 -10.33 -12.92
N VAL A 466 -15.69 -10.31 -14.14
CA VAL A 466 -15.05 -10.88 -15.34
C VAL A 466 -14.41 -9.81 -16.22
N ASP A 467 -14.28 -8.57 -15.74
CA ASP A 467 -13.54 -7.51 -16.45
C ASP A 467 -12.09 -7.95 -16.69
N THR A 468 -11.50 -7.46 -17.77
CA THR A 468 -10.09 -7.76 -18.12
C THR A 468 -9.08 -7.14 -17.16
N SER A 469 -9.53 -6.21 -16.29
CA SER A 469 -8.70 -5.44 -15.37
C SER A 469 -8.92 -5.88 -13.92
N GLY A 470 -7.86 -6.31 -13.24
CA GLY A 470 -7.86 -6.66 -11.82
C GLY A 470 -8.43 -5.58 -10.91
N PRO A 471 -8.04 -4.30 -11.02
CA PRO A 471 -8.63 -3.19 -10.26
C PRO A 471 -10.15 -3.07 -10.39
N VAL A 472 -10.74 -3.36 -11.56
CA VAL A 472 -12.20 -3.34 -11.74
C VAL A 472 -12.85 -4.54 -11.02
N GLN A 473 -12.25 -5.73 -11.15
CA GLN A 473 -12.69 -6.94 -10.46
C GLN A 473 -12.67 -6.75 -8.93
N GLU A 474 -11.59 -6.17 -8.41
CA GLU A 474 -11.44 -5.89 -6.97
C GLU A 474 -12.47 -4.86 -6.47
N ALA A 475 -12.70 -3.78 -7.22
CA ALA A 475 -13.71 -2.78 -6.89
C ALA A 475 -15.12 -3.39 -6.87
N ALA A 476 -15.44 -4.24 -7.85
CA ALA A 476 -16.72 -4.94 -7.92
C ALA A 476 -16.88 -5.94 -6.77
N ALA A 477 -15.86 -6.73 -6.46
CA ALA A 477 -15.88 -7.66 -5.34
C ALA A 477 -16.09 -6.94 -4.00
N ALA A 478 -15.33 -5.85 -3.76
CA ALA A 478 -15.48 -5.03 -2.56
C ALA A 478 -16.88 -4.39 -2.47
N ALA A 479 -17.44 -3.97 -3.60
CA ALA A 479 -18.79 -3.43 -3.67
C ALA A 479 -19.84 -4.49 -3.30
N ILE A 480 -19.71 -5.72 -3.80
CA ILE A 480 -20.62 -6.84 -3.48
C ILE A 480 -20.49 -7.22 -1.99
N VAL A 481 -19.26 -7.29 -1.45
CA VAL A 481 -19.04 -7.56 -0.02
C VAL A 481 -19.76 -6.52 0.85
N ARG A 482 -19.73 -5.24 0.47
CA ARG A 482 -20.39 -4.16 1.23
C ARG A 482 -21.92 -4.26 1.24
N LEU A 483 -22.53 -4.93 0.26
CA LEU A 483 -23.98 -5.20 0.25
C LEU A 483 -24.38 -6.23 1.33
N GLY A 484 -23.43 -6.97 1.90
CA GLY A 484 -23.70 -7.94 2.96
C GLY A 484 -24.65 -9.05 2.51
N GLY A 485 -25.63 -9.39 3.35
CA GLY A 485 -26.63 -10.42 3.05
C GLY A 485 -27.46 -10.16 1.80
N ASP A 486 -27.64 -8.91 1.37
CA ASP A 486 -28.38 -8.58 0.15
C ASP A 486 -27.64 -9.02 -1.14
N SER A 487 -26.36 -9.39 -1.04
CA SER A 487 -25.60 -9.95 -2.16
C SER A 487 -25.73 -11.46 -2.35
N VAL A 488 -26.46 -12.16 -1.47
CA VAL A 488 -26.64 -13.63 -1.59
C VAL A 488 -27.14 -14.09 -2.97
N PRO A 489 -28.12 -13.43 -3.62
CA PRO A 489 -28.53 -13.78 -4.97
C PRO A 489 -27.36 -13.72 -5.99
N ALA A 490 -26.48 -12.73 -5.87
CA ALA A 490 -25.28 -12.60 -6.69
C ALA A 490 -24.29 -13.75 -6.41
N ILE A 491 -24.04 -14.06 -5.15
CA ILE A 491 -23.16 -15.16 -4.74
C ILE A 491 -23.68 -16.49 -5.34
N LEU A 492 -24.97 -16.78 -5.21
CA LEU A 492 -25.60 -18.01 -5.75
C LEU A 492 -25.52 -18.06 -7.28
N SER A 493 -25.55 -16.93 -7.96
CA SER A 493 -25.32 -16.85 -9.41
C SER A 493 -23.88 -17.19 -9.75
N LEU A 494 -22.91 -16.56 -9.09
CA LEU A 494 -21.47 -16.76 -9.30
C LEU A 494 -21.01 -18.19 -9.02
N LEU A 495 -21.65 -18.92 -8.09
CA LEU A 495 -21.31 -20.31 -7.78
C LEU A 495 -21.64 -21.27 -8.92
N LYS A 496 -22.53 -20.90 -9.86
CA LYS A 496 -22.92 -21.73 -11.00
C LYS A 496 -21.90 -21.77 -12.13
N ASP A 497 -21.02 -20.75 -12.21
CA ASP A 497 -20.03 -20.64 -13.25
C ASP A 497 -18.62 -20.89 -12.67
N THR A 498 -17.92 -21.89 -13.23
CA THR A 498 -16.57 -22.29 -12.79
C THR A 498 -15.54 -21.16 -12.86
N GLN A 499 -15.73 -20.17 -13.73
CA GLN A 499 -14.82 -19.02 -13.84
C GLN A 499 -14.99 -18.03 -12.68
N THR A 500 -16.18 -17.96 -12.10
CA THR A 500 -16.52 -16.98 -11.05
C THR A 500 -16.64 -17.60 -9.65
N GLN A 501 -16.63 -18.94 -9.52
CA GLN A 501 -16.71 -19.64 -8.23
C GLN A 501 -15.67 -19.15 -7.22
N PHE A 502 -14.45 -18.84 -7.68
CA PHE A 502 -13.40 -18.32 -6.80
C PHE A 502 -13.79 -16.99 -6.16
N PHE A 503 -14.35 -16.07 -6.95
CA PHE A 503 -14.87 -14.80 -6.42
C PHE A 503 -16.03 -15.03 -5.46
N ALA A 504 -16.97 -15.91 -5.79
CA ALA A 504 -18.10 -16.21 -4.93
C ALA A 504 -17.67 -16.69 -3.54
N LEU A 505 -16.68 -17.60 -3.49
CA LEU A 505 -16.14 -18.12 -2.23
C LEU A 505 -15.43 -17.01 -1.42
N GLY A 506 -14.62 -16.19 -2.08
CA GLY A 506 -13.94 -15.05 -1.43
C GLY A 506 -14.92 -14.02 -0.88
N ILE A 507 -15.95 -13.66 -1.66
CA ILE A 507 -16.99 -12.72 -1.27
C ILE A 507 -17.82 -13.29 -0.10
N ALA A 508 -18.29 -14.55 -0.18
CA ALA A 508 -19.03 -15.19 0.89
C ALA A 508 -18.22 -15.28 2.20
N SER A 509 -16.94 -15.61 2.10
CA SER A 509 -16.02 -15.63 3.25
C SER A 509 -15.84 -14.25 3.88
N ALA A 510 -15.74 -13.20 3.06
CA ALA A 510 -15.58 -11.83 3.55
C ALA A 510 -16.85 -11.28 4.22
N ILE A 511 -18.04 -11.67 3.75
CA ILE A 511 -19.33 -11.29 4.34
C ILE A 511 -19.59 -12.06 5.64
N GLY A 512 -19.22 -13.34 5.70
CA GLY A 512 -19.41 -14.19 6.88
C GLY A 512 -20.86 -14.62 7.10
N GLU A 513 -21.35 -14.56 8.35
CA GLU A 513 -22.70 -15.04 8.76
C GLU A 513 -23.85 -14.53 7.89
N PRO A 514 -23.91 -13.26 7.46
CA PRO A 514 -24.99 -12.77 6.59
C PRO A 514 -25.10 -13.49 5.23
N ALA A 515 -24.03 -14.20 4.79
CA ALA A 515 -24.04 -15.00 3.57
C ALA A 515 -24.36 -16.49 3.82
N SER A 516 -24.87 -16.86 5.01
CA SER A 516 -25.12 -18.25 5.42
C SER A 516 -26.09 -19.00 4.52
N GLU A 517 -26.99 -18.31 3.82
CA GLU A 517 -27.91 -18.93 2.84
C GLU A 517 -27.15 -19.58 1.64
N ALA A 518 -25.95 -19.12 1.32
CA ALA A 518 -25.12 -19.70 0.25
C ALA A 518 -24.35 -20.96 0.70
N VAL A 519 -24.32 -21.29 1.99
CA VAL A 519 -23.47 -22.39 2.52
C VAL A 519 -23.84 -23.75 1.93
N ALA A 520 -25.15 -24.03 1.73
CA ALA A 520 -25.58 -25.31 1.14
C ALA A 520 -25.05 -25.51 -0.27
N ASP A 521 -25.06 -24.46 -1.11
CA ASP A 521 -24.54 -24.51 -2.47
C ASP A 521 -23.00 -24.62 -2.49
N ILE A 522 -22.32 -23.92 -1.56
CA ILE A 522 -20.86 -23.99 -1.39
C ILE A 522 -20.44 -25.41 -1.00
N VAL A 523 -21.13 -26.06 -0.05
CA VAL A 523 -20.87 -27.44 0.36
C VAL A 523 -21.11 -28.40 -0.80
N GLY A 524 -22.17 -28.18 -1.59
CA GLY A 524 -22.46 -29.00 -2.78
C GLY A 524 -21.34 -28.99 -3.82
N LEU A 525 -20.55 -27.90 -3.91
CA LEU A 525 -19.36 -27.88 -4.79
C LEU A 525 -18.22 -28.80 -4.31
N LEU A 526 -18.10 -29.05 -3.00
CA LEU A 526 -17.08 -29.94 -2.45
C LEU A 526 -17.40 -31.40 -2.73
N ASP A 527 -18.69 -31.75 -2.81
CA ASP A 527 -19.18 -33.10 -3.07
C ASP A 527 -19.19 -33.43 -4.58
N SER A 528 -19.05 -32.43 -5.44
CA SER A 528 -19.11 -32.62 -6.92
C SER A 528 -17.77 -32.97 -7.57
N LYS A 529 -16.69 -33.14 -6.80
CA LYS A 529 -15.36 -33.58 -7.19
C LYS A 529 -15.16 -35.03 -6.76
#